data_9ff7e79a5ee0b903d65994c3b1323b8d
#
_entry.id   9ff7e79a5ee0b903d65994c3b1323b8d
#
_cell.length_a   1.000
_cell.length_b   1.000
_cell.length_c   1.000
_cell.angle_alpha   90.00
_cell.angle_beta   90.00
_cell.angle_gamma   90.00
#
_symmetry.space_group_name_H-M   'P 1'
#
loop_
_entity.id
_entity.type
_entity.pdbx_description
1 polymer ?
#
loop_
_entity_poly.entity_id
_entity_poly.type
_entity_poly.pdbx_seq_one_letter_code
_entity_poly.pdbx_strand_id
1 'polypeptide(L)'
;MGTVTIAASYGSGGSIIAPAVADRLGLALLDRAIPASVATELAEPLLAALADDERHEGGLVGRLFSRAATISGYYQGSPLTIPTLHGDDLVANTEEVIRCAAQRCGAVILGRAGMFVLRGWPQVLHVRLDGPPEARRRQAMAHLGIDADTATRQQIATDRARAAYVRHFYRDYGRWEDPSHYHMVLDSTELSFDTCVKLIVSAARTHCGLGPRTAGPSRTAAAKGG
;
A
#
# COMPACT_ATOMS: atom_id res chain seq x y z
N MET A 1 4.54 -13.25 -12.46
CA MET A 1 3.49 -12.26 -12.79
C MET A 1 3.88 -10.89 -12.28
N GLY A 2 3.49 -9.82 -13.00
CA GLY A 2 3.94 -8.46 -12.68
C GLY A 2 3.37 -7.93 -11.37
N THR A 3 4.20 -7.29 -10.58
CA THR A 3 3.84 -6.72 -9.28
C THR A 3 4.34 -5.27 -9.18
N VAL A 4 3.59 -4.41 -8.50
CA VAL A 4 4.00 -3.03 -8.22
C VAL A 4 4.01 -2.82 -6.72
N THR A 5 5.12 -2.36 -6.17
CA THR A 5 5.19 -1.89 -4.77
C THR A 5 5.17 -0.36 -4.77
N ILE A 6 4.35 0.23 -3.92
CA ILE A 6 4.21 1.68 -3.79
C ILE A 6 4.54 2.06 -2.34
N ALA A 7 5.65 2.75 -2.14
CA ALA A 7 5.95 3.42 -0.88
C ALA A 7 5.47 4.87 -0.97
N ALA A 8 4.83 5.38 0.07
CA ALA A 8 4.26 6.72 0.07
C ALA A 8 4.56 7.44 1.39
N SER A 9 5.02 8.67 1.33
CA SER A 9 5.11 9.56 2.48
C SER A 9 3.71 10.07 2.87
N TYR A 10 3.52 10.53 4.11
CA TYR A 10 2.23 11.12 4.51
C TYR A 10 1.85 12.28 3.59
N GLY A 11 0.60 12.30 3.15
CA GLY A 11 0.08 13.35 2.28
C GLY A 11 0.50 13.25 0.80
N SER A 12 1.22 12.20 0.38
CA SER A 12 1.60 12.01 -1.04
C SER A 12 0.56 11.23 -1.87
N GLY A 13 -0.66 11.05 -1.38
CA GLY A 13 -1.77 10.46 -2.15
C GLY A 13 -1.69 8.94 -2.39
N GLY A 14 -0.88 8.21 -1.62
CA GLY A 14 -0.72 6.77 -1.80
C GLY A 14 -2.02 6.00 -1.73
N SER A 15 -2.93 6.35 -0.80
CA SER A 15 -4.26 5.73 -0.63
C SER A 15 -5.23 5.99 -1.79
N ILE A 16 -4.94 6.96 -2.65
CA ILE A 16 -5.73 7.28 -3.84
C ILE A 16 -5.08 6.67 -5.09
N ILE A 17 -3.76 6.81 -5.21
CA ILE A 17 -3.00 6.37 -6.38
C ILE A 17 -2.93 4.85 -6.46
N ALA A 18 -2.64 4.15 -5.35
CA ALA A 18 -2.44 2.70 -5.38
C ALA A 18 -3.70 1.92 -5.79
N PRO A 19 -4.91 2.19 -5.27
CA PRO A 19 -6.14 1.57 -5.77
C PRO A 19 -6.38 1.83 -7.25
N ALA A 20 -6.16 3.08 -7.72
CA ALA A 20 -6.35 3.42 -9.12
C ALA A 20 -5.36 2.71 -10.06
N VAL A 21 -4.12 2.50 -9.60
CA VAL A 21 -3.12 1.68 -10.33
C VAL A 21 -3.57 0.23 -10.37
N ALA A 22 -4.04 -0.33 -9.25
CA ALA A 22 -4.53 -1.70 -9.17
C ALA A 22 -5.70 -1.94 -10.13
N ASP A 23 -6.68 -1.04 -10.15
CA ASP A 23 -7.84 -1.09 -11.04
C ASP A 23 -7.42 -1.05 -12.52
N ARG A 24 -6.51 -0.14 -12.90
CA ARG A 24 -6.04 -0.01 -14.29
C ARG A 24 -5.18 -1.18 -14.77
N LEU A 25 -4.46 -1.84 -13.88
CA LEU A 25 -3.68 -3.03 -14.17
C LEU A 25 -4.51 -4.32 -14.07
N GLY A 26 -5.66 -4.29 -13.39
CA GLY A 26 -6.47 -5.46 -13.09
C GLY A 26 -5.81 -6.38 -12.06
N LEU A 27 -5.05 -5.80 -11.14
CA LEU A 27 -4.33 -6.50 -10.09
C LEU A 27 -5.04 -6.33 -8.73
N ALA A 28 -4.84 -7.29 -7.83
CA ALA A 28 -5.29 -7.14 -6.45
C ALA A 28 -4.48 -6.04 -5.74
N LEU A 29 -5.14 -5.27 -4.86
CA LEU A 29 -4.49 -4.32 -3.98
C LEU A 29 -4.23 -4.97 -2.62
N LEU A 30 -2.98 -4.97 -2.18
CA LEU A 30 -2.59 -5.25 -0.80
C LEU A 30 -2.27 -3.92 -0.12
N ASP A 31 -3.20 -3.45 0.71
CA ASP A 31 -3.03 -2.19 1.44
C ASP A 31 -2.25 -2.39 2.74
N ARG A 32 -1.75 -1.28 3.29
CA ARG A 32 -0.85 -1.20 4.44
C ARG A 32 -1.49 -1.49 5.80
N ALA A 33 -2.72 -1.97 5.90
CA ALA A 33 -3.28 -2.31 7.19
C ALA A 33 -2.31 -3.18 8.01
N ILE A 34 -1.54 -2.56 8.89
CA ILE A 34 -0.76 -3.26 9.90
C ILE A 34 -1.80 -3.77 10.89
N PRO A 35 -1.92 -5.08 11.14
CA PRO A 35 -2.84 -5.57 12.14
C PRO A 35 -2.58 -4.87 13.48
N ALA A 36 -3.64 -4.42 14.16
CA ALA A 36 -3.53 -3.73 15.46
C ALA A 36 -2.71 -4.51 16.50
N SER A 37 -2.61 -5.83 16.33
CA SER A 37 -1.78 -6.72 17.15
C SER A 37 -0.27 -6.44 17.00
N VAL A 38 0.22 -6.02 15.82
CA VAL A 38 1.64 -5.62 15.65
C VAL A 38 1.90 -4.27 16.32
N ALA A 39 0.90 -3.40 16.26
CA ALA A 39 1.00 -2.11 16.91
C ALA A 39 1.20 -2.25 18.43
N THR A 40 0.68 -3.29 19.06
CA THR A 40 0.73 -3.48 20.52
C THR A 40 2.13 -3.85 21.04
N GLU A 41 3.00 -4.41 20.20
CA GLU A 41 4.35 -4.84 20.60
C GLU A 41 5.46 -3.84 20.25
N LEU A 42 5.16 -2.88 19.38
CA LEU A 42 6.08 -1.79 19.08
C LEU A 42 6.00 -0.75 20.20
N ALA A 43 7.15 -0.26 20.67
CA ALA A 43 7.24 0.68 21.78
C ALA A 43 6.19 1.80 21.72
N GLU A 44 5.62 2.16 22.88
CA GLU A 44 4.52 3.14 23.07
C GLU A 44 4.47 4.34 22.08
N PRO A 45 5.59 5.04 21.75
CA PRO A 45 5.56 6.16 20.80
C PRO A 45 5.26 5.75 19.35
N LEU A 46 5.64 4.53 18.96
CA LEU A 46 5.37 3.98 17.63
C LEU A 46 3.92 3.53 17.52
N LEU A 47 3.38 2.98 18.61
CA LEU A 47 1.99 2.60 18.76
C LEU A 47 1.03 3.78 18.64
N ALA A 48 1.33 4.87 19.36
CA ALA A 48 0.55 6.09 19.29
C ALA A 48 0.54 6.68 17.86
N ALA A 49 1.68 6.65 17.17
CA ALA A 49 1.82 7.16 15.83
C ALA A 49 1.10 6.30 14.78
N LEU A 50 1.11 4.97 14.92
CA LEU A 50 0.39 4.04 14.04
C LEU A 50 -1.12 4.08 14.30
N ALA A 51 -1.52 4.14 15.56
CA ALA A 51 -2.92 4.23 15.96
C ALA A 51 -3.57 5.56 15.55
N ASP A 52 -2.79 6.65 15.48
CA ASP A 52 -3.26 7.95 15.03
C ASP A 52 -3.43 7.97 13.49
N ASP A 53 -2.56 7.30 12.74
CA ASP A 53 -2.70 7.09 11.29
C ASP A 53 -3.97 6.26 10.96
N GLU A 54 -4.30 5.26 11.78
CA GLU A 54 -5.52 4.45 11.63
C GLU A 54 -6.80 5.19 12.03
N ARG A 55 -6.76 6.03 13.07
CA ARG A 55 -7.95 6.76 13.57
C ARG A 55 -8.39 7.90 12.67
N HIS A 56 -7.46 8.53 11.96
CA HIS A 56 -7.75 9.72 11.17
C HIS A 56 -8.10 9.43 9.71
N GLU A 57 -7.88 8.24 9.21
CA GLU A 57 -8.50 7.73 7.97
C GLU A 57 -9.92 7.18 8.25
N GLY A 58 -10.63 7.83 9.17
CA GLY A 58 -11.90 7.43 9.73
C GLY A 58 -12.92 6.97 8.70
N GLY A 59 -13.30 5.70 8.79
CA GLY A 59 -14.33 5.07 7.96
C GLY A 59 -13.80 4.24 6.80
N LEU A 60 -12.53 4.33 6.41
CA LEU A 60 -11.92 3.43 5.41
C LEU A 60 -11.54 2.07 6.02
N VAL A 61 -11.12 2.05 7.29
CA VAL A 61 -10.77 0.81 7.98
C VAL A 61 -11.97 -0.15 8.06
N GLY A 62 -13.16 0.36 8.38
CA GLY A 62 -14.39 -0.45 8.36
C GLY A 62 -14.79 -0.95 6.97
N ARG A 63 -14.50 -0.19 5.92
CA ARG A 63 -14.76 -0.58 4.52
C ARG A 63 -13.66 -1.46 3.94
N LEU A 64 -12.43 -1.34 4.41
CA LEU A 64 -11.30 -2.17 4.00
C LEU A 64 -11.31 -3.53 4.71
N PHE A 65 -11.74 -3.60 5.97
CA PHE A 65 -11.99 -4.87 6.64
C PHE A 65 -13.08 -5.69 5.95
N SER A 66 -14.16 -5.05 5.48
CA SER A 66 -15.19 -5.74 4.71
C SER A 66 -14.72 -6.15 3.30
N ARG A 67 -13.81 -5.41 2.67
CA ARG A 67 -13.21 -5.80 1.38
C ARG A 67 -12.08 -6.82 1.52
N ALA A 68 -11.24 -6.72 2.56
CA ALA A 68 -10.24 -7.73 2.88
C ALA A 68 -10.89 -9.07 3.26
N ALA A 69 -12.04 -9.04 3.96
CA ALA A 69 -12.85 -10.23 4.24
C ALA A 69 -13.40 -10.88 2.96
N THR A 70 -13.65 -10.10 1.90
CA THR A 70 -14.13 -10.63 0.60
C THR A 70 -12.99 -11.28 -0.20
N ILE A 71 -11.74 -10.88 0.01
CA ILE A 71 -10.55 -11.54 -0.56
C ILE A 71 -10.20 -12.80 0.26
N SER A 72 -10.55 -12.85 1.53
CA SER A 72 -10.50 -14.04 2.41
C SER A 72 -11.47 -15.16 2.04
N GLY A 73 -12.31 -15.01 1.03
CA GLY A 73 -13.22 -16.06 0.55
C GLY A 73 -12.55 -17.38 0.14
N TYR A 74 -11.23 -17.49 0.26
CA TYR A 74 -10.47 -18.73 0.09
C TYR A 74 -10.23 -19.51 1.39
N TYR A 75 -10.68 -19.00 2.55
CA TYR A 75 -10.60 -19.71 3.83
C TYR A 75 -11.99 -19.84 4.49
N GLN A 76 -12.87 -20.63 3.89
CA GLN A 76 -14.02 -21.14 4.60
C GLN A 76 -13.59 -22.33 5.45
N GLY A 77 -13.55 -22.13 6.75
CA GLY A 77 -13.47 -23.23 7.71
C GLY A 77 -12.74 -22.89 9.01
N SER A 78 -13.50 -22.60 10.04
CA SER A 78 -13.23 -22.54 11.48
C SER A 78 -12.98 -21.15 12.06
N PRO A 79 -13.59 -20.85 13.24
CA PRO A 79 -13.27 -19.66 14.00
C PRO A 79 -11.81 -19.79 14.48
N LEU A 80 -10.90 -19.07 13.82
CA LEU A 80 -9.51 -19.01 14.22
C LEU A 80 -9.42 -18.26 15.55
N THR A 81 -9.16 -19.00 16.62
CA THR A 81 -8.53 -18.49 17.81
C THR A 81 -7.20 -17.88 17.33
N ILE A 82 -7.12 -16.55 17.28
CA ILE A 82 -5.89 -15.85 16.88
C ILE A 82 -4.89 -16.14 17.99
N PRO A 83 -3.81 -16.90 17.74
CA PRO A 83 -2.71 -16.99 18.70
C PRO A 83 -2.15 -15.60 18.92
N THR A 84 -1.68 -15.29 20.10
CA THR A 84 -0.90 -14.09 20.41
C THR A 84 0.40 -14.17 19.60
N LEU A 85 0.39 -13.67 18.38
CA LEU A 85 1.58 -13.69 17.52
C LEU A 85 2.50 -12.56 17.96
N HIS A 86 3.78 -12.86 18.16
CA HIS A 86 4.82 -11.88 18.41
C HIS A 86 5.01 -10.99 17.16
N GLY A 87 5.48 -9.75 17.33
CA GLY A 87 5.62 -8.79 16.22
C GLY A 87 6.42 -9.35 15.04
N ASP A 88 7.47 -10.11 15.31
CA ASP A 88 8.29 -10.77 14.30
C ASP A 88 7.50 -11.80 13.48
N ASP A 89 6.61 -12.58 14.11
CA ASP A 89 5.76 -13.57 13.42
C ASP A 89 4.75 -12.89 12.48
N LEU A 90 4.27 -11.74 12.87
CA LEU A 90 3.34 -10.95 12.06
C LEU A 90 3.99 -10.32 10.85
N VAL A 91 5.24 -9.84 10.99
CA VAL A 91 6.03 -9.36 9.86
C VAL A 91 6.34 -10.53 8.92
N ALA A 92 6.80 -11.67 9.43
CA ALA A 92 7.06 -12.87 8.64
C ALA A 92 5.80 -13.33 7.87
N ASN A 93 4.63 -13.36 8.51
CA ASN A 93 3.37 -13.68 7.86
C ASN A 93 2.98 -12.65 6.78
N THR A 94 3.22 -11.36 7.05
CA THR A 94 2.98 -10.30 6.07
C THR A 94 3.88 -10.45 4.85
N GLU A 95 5.16 -10.73 5.05
CA GLU A 95 6.12 -10.97 3.98
C GLU A 95 5.73 -12.19 3.14
N GLU A 96 5.29 -13.28 3.79
CA GLU A 96 4.83 -14.47 3.08
C GLU A 96 3.60 -14.19 2.21
N VAL A 97 2.64 -13.42 2.71
CA VAL A 97 1.48 -12.97 1.92
C VAL A 97 1.91 -12.15 0.72
N ILE A 98 2.86 -11.22 0.91
CA ILE A 98 3.40 -10.39 -0.17
C ILE A 98 4.10 -11.26 -1.23
N ARG A 99 4.98 -12.18 -0.81
CA ARG A 99 5.69 -13.09 -1.73
C ARG A 99 4.72 -13.99 -2.47
N CYS A 100 3.75 -14.56 -1.77
CA CYS A 100 2.74 -15.43 -2.36
C CYS A 100 1.88 -14.70 -3.41
N ALA A 101 1.44 -13.48 -3.12
CA ALA A 101 0.69 -12.67 -4.05
C ALA A 101 1.52 -12.31 -5.29
N ALA A 102 2.78 -11.93 -5.11
CA ALA A 102 3.68 -11.62 -6.22
C ALA A 102 3.95 -12.83 -7.12
N GLN A 103 4.08 -14.03 -6.54
CA GLN A 103 4.33 -15.26 -7.29
C GLN A 103 3.12 -15.74 -8.09
N ARG A 104 1.94 -15.72 -7.48
CA ARG A 104 0.74 -16.37 -8.02
C ARG A 104 -0.04 -15.50 -9.01
N CYS A 105 -0.33 -14.27 -8.63
CA CYS A 105 -1.28 -13.43 -9.36
C CYS A 105 -0.72 -12.08 -9.76
N GLY A 106 0.39 -11.66 -9.16
CA GLY A 106 0.80 -10.27 -9.16
C GLY A 106 -0.14 -9.41 -8.29
N ALA A 107 0.37 -8.29 -7.81
CA ALA A 107 -0.40 -7.38 -6.96
C ALA A 107 0.13 -5.95 -7.04
N VAL A 108 -0.69 -4.99 -6.60
CA VAL A 108 -0.22 -3.68 -6.18
C VAL A 108 -0.14 -3.69 -4.66
N ILE A 109 1.03 -3.41 -4.12
CA ILE A 109 1.32 -3.47 -2.68
C ILE A 109 1.61 -2.05 -2.20
N LEU A 110 0.77 -1.54 -1.30
CA LEU A 110 0.97 -0.22 -0.71
C LEU A 110 1.63 -0.34 0.67
N GLY A 111 2.84 0.21 0.79
CA GLY A 111 3.62 0.20 2.03
C GLY A 111 4.23 -1.17 2.37
N ARG A 112 4.22 -1.54 3.68
CA ARG A 112 4.68 -2.83 4.24
C ARG A 112 6.12 -3.20 3.89
N ALA A 113 6.95 -2.19 3.63
CA ALA A 113 8.32 -2.40 3.14
C ALA A 113 8.40 -3.32 1.90
N GLY A 114 7.35 -3.35 1.06
CA GLY A 114 7.26 -4.23 -0.09
C GLY A 114 8.45 -4.15 -1.04
N MET A 115 9.12 -2.98 -1.13
CA MET A 115 10.35 -2.80 -1.91
C MET A 115 11.53 -3.59 -1.32
N PHE A 116 11.56 -3.86 -0.02
CA PHE A 116 12.59 -4.71 0.59
C PHE A 116 12.20 -6.19 0.50
N VAL A 117 10.95 -6.52 0.77
CA VAL A 117 10.43 -7.90 0.72
C VAL A 117 10.61 -8.52 -0.67
N LEU A 118 10.41 -7.73 -1.73
CA LEU A 118 10.52 -8.16 -3.13
C LEU A 118 11.78 -7.63 -3.83
N ARG A 119 12.80 -7.23 -3.06
CA ARG A 119 14.06 -6.74 -3.62
C ARG A 119 14.70 -7.78 -4.54
N GLY A 120 15.08 -7.34 -5.74
CA GLY A 120 15.73 -8.21 -6.73
C GLY A 120 14.80 -9.21 -7.42
N TRP A 121 13.49 -9.18 -7.15
CA TRP A 121 12.54 -10.00 -7.88
C TRP A 121 12.35 -9.49 -9.30
N PRO A 122 12.40 -10.36 -10.31
CA PRO A 122 12.11 -9.96 -11.68
C PRO A 122 10.64 -9.56 -11.80
N GLN A 123 10.35 -8.64 -12.72
CA GLN A 123 8.99 -8.18 -13.00
C GLN A 123 8.28 -7.50 -11.82
N VAL A 124 9.04 -6.89 -10.90
CA VAL A 124 8.51 -6.08 -9.82
C VAL A 124 8.94 -4.63 -10.02
N LEU A 125 7.96 -3.72 -10.12
CA LEU A 125 8.20 -2.29 -10.19
C LEU A 125 8.12 -1.67 -8.79
N HIS A 126 9.21 -1.08 -8.31
CA HIS A 126 9.24 -0.34 -7.04
C HIS A 126 9.06 1.15 -7.29
N VAL A 127 8.02 1.73 -6.71
CA VAL A 127 7.64 3.14 -6.86
C VAL A 127 7.62 3.83 -5.50
N ARG A 128 8.11 5.07 -5.46
CA ARG A 128 7.97 5.97 -4.31
C ARG A 128 7.16 7.20 -4.70
N LEU A 129 6.15 7.52 -3.88
CA LEU A 129 5.40 8.77 -3.94
C LEU A 129 5.88 9.67 -2.82
N ASP A 130 6.31 10.87 -3.16
CA ASP A 130 6.84 11.84 -2.20
C ASP A 130 6.52 13.27 -2.64
N GLY A 131 7.19 14.23 -2.06
CA GLY A 131 7.16 15.66 -2.33
C GLY A 131 7.65 16.46 -1.14
N PRO A 132 7.83 17.78 -1.27
CA PRO A 132 8.21 18.65 -0.17
C PRO A 132 7.23 18.53 1.01
N PRO A 133 7.71 18.48 2.28
CA PRO A 133 6.85 18.28 3.45
C PRO A 133 5.67 19.25 3.53
N GLU A 134 5.88 20.53 3.19
CA GLU A 134 4.82 21.55 3.20
C GLU A 134 3.77 21.30 2.10
N ALA A 135 4.19 20.85 0.92
CA ALA A 135 3.28 20.55 -0.18
C ALA A 135 2.43 19.31 0.16
N ARG A 136 3.04 18.25 0.71
CA ARG A 136 2.34 17.05 1.18
C ARG A 136 1.32 17.38 2.29
N ARG A 137 1.68 18.29 3.19
CA ARG A 137 0.77 18.76 4.27
C ARG A 137 -0.44 19.48 3.71
N ARG A 138 -0.22 20.45 2.79
CA ARG A 138 -1.33 21.13 2.09
C ARG A 138 -2.23 20.16 1.35
N GLN A 139 -1.64 19.18 0.69
CA GLN A 139 -2.38 18.14 -0.02
C GLN A 139 -3.23 17.29 0.94
N ALA A 140 -2.68 16.88 2.09
CA ALA A 140 -3.40 16.15 3.12
C ALA A 140 -4.58 16.98 3.67
N MET A 141 -4.37 18.27 3.98
CA MET A 141 -5.43 19.18 4.44
C MET A 141 -6.57 19.25 3.42
N ALA A 142 -6.25 19.40 2.13
CA ALA A 142 -7.26 19.49 1.06
C ALA A 142 -8.07 18.18 0.89
N HIS A 143 -7.41 17.02 1.02
CA HIS A 143 -8.07 15.74 0.81
C HIS A 143 -8.81 15.19 2.03
N LEU A 144 -8.29 15.46 3.24
CA LEU A 144 -8.85 14.94 4.49
C LEU A 144 -9.78 15.95 5.19
N GLY A 145 -9.80 17.22 4.77
CA GLY A 145 -10.60 18.26 5.40
C GLY A 145 -10.13 18.61 6.82
N ILE A 146 -8.82 18.48 7.11
CA ILE A 146 -8.24 18.73 8.43
C ILE A 146 -7.49 20.05 8.47
N ASP A 147 -7.30 20.61 9.67
CA ASP A 147 -6.54 21.84 9.90
C ASP A 147 -5.01 21.60 9.82
N ALA A 148 -4.26 22.70 9.76
CA ALA A 148 -2.80 22.68 9.60
C ALA A 148 -2.06 22.03 10.77
N ASP A 149 -2.54 22.24 12.00
CA ASP A 149 -1.92 21.67 13.20
C ASP A 149 -2.11 20.16 13.25
N THR A 150 -3.30 19.71 12.93
CA THR A 150 -3.62 18.28 12.83
C THR A 150 -2.81 17.63 11.71
N ALA A 151 -2.76 18.23 10.52
CA ALA A 151 -1.96 17.73 9.39
C ALA A 151 -0.47 17.65 9.75
N THR A 152 0.05 18.63 10.49
CA THR A 152 1.46 18.66 10.93
C THR A 152 1.75 17.53 11.91
N ARG A 153 0.91 17.34 12.92
CA ARG A 153 1.07 16.25 13.90
C ARG A 153 1.01 14.88 13.22
N GLN A 154 0.03 14.66 12.37
CA GLN A 154 -0.13 13.41 11.63
C GLN A 154 1.05 13.13 10.71
N GLN A 155 1.53 14.13 9.97
CA GLN A 155 2.69 13.98 9.10
C GLN A 155 3.92 13.52 9.87
N ILE A 156 4.25 14.21 10.96
CA ILE A 156 5.41 13.88 11.80
C ILE A 156 5.26 12.48 12.39
N ALA A 157 4.10 12.17 12.95
CA ALA A 157 3.83 10.87 13.56
C ALA A 157 3.95 9.74 12.56
N THR A 158 3.28 9.85 11.42
CA THR A 158 3.23 8.81 10.39
C THR A 158 4.60 8.59 9.74
N ASP A 159 5.29 9.64 9.32
CA ASP A 159 6.60 9.49 8.67
C ASP A 159 7.64 8.94 9.65
N ARG A 160 7.59 9.31 10.95
CA ARG A 160 8.42 8.71 12.01
C ARG A 160 8.10 7.23 12.24
N ALA A 161 6.82 6.87 12.28
CA ALA A 161 6.39 5.49 12.46
C ALA A 161 6.90 4.59 11.33
N ARG A 162 6.79 5.03 10.07
CA ARG A 162 7.31 4.32 8.90
C ARG A 162 8.82 4.15 8.95
N ALA A 163 9.55 5.21 9.29
CA ALA A 163 11.01 5.15 9.44
C ALA A 163 11.42 4.21 10.58
N ALA A 164 10.70 4.22 11.70
CA ALA A 164 10.97 3.33 12.82
C ALA A 164 10.68 1.86 12.49
N TYR A 165 9.58 1.57 11.78
CA TYR A 165 9.25 0.22 11.29
C TYR A 165 10.38 -0.34 10.41
N VAL A 166 10.81 0.43 9.41
CA VAL A 166 11.90 0.00 8.53
C VAL A 166 13.21 -0.17 9.29
N ARG A 167 13.56 0.77 10.15
CA ARG A 167 14.79 0.67 10.97
C ARG A 167 14.79 -0.54 11.90
N HIS A 168 13.63 -0.97 12.38
CA HIS A 168 13.52 -2.11 13.28
C HIS A 168 13.60 -3.43 12.53
N PHE A 169 12.79 -3.62 11.49
CA PHE A 169 12.66 -4.90 10.78
C PHE A 169 13.59 -5.05 9.56
N TYR A 170 14.05 -3.93 8.99
CA TYR A 170 14.83 -3.91 7.74
C TYR A 170 16.11 -3.08 7.86
N ARG A 171 16.73 -3.05 9.04
CA ARG A 171 17.90 -2.21 9.35
C ARG A 171 19.07 -2.37 8.38
N ASP A 172 19.27 -3.56 7.82
CA ASP A 172 20.38 -3.86 6.93
C ASP A 172 20.20 -3.27 5.52
N TYR A 173 18.99 -2.80 5.21
CA TYR A 173 18.69 -2.17 3.92
C TYR A 173 18.83 -0.64 3.93
N GLY A 174 19.07 -0.04 5.09
CA GLY A 174 19.20 1.41 5.21
C GLY A 174 17.86 2.15 5.32
N ARG A 175 17.86 3.40 4.85
CA ARG A 175 16.67 4.27 4.97
C ARG A 175 15.68 3.98 3.85
N TRP A 176 14.39 3.89 4.20
CA TRP A 176 13.33 3.65 3.22
C TRP A 176 13.12 4.81 2.24
N GLU A 177 13.60 6.01 2.60
CA GLU A 177 13.56 7.20 1.73
C GLU A 177 14.63 7.21 0.65
N ASP A 178 15.63 6.33 0.73
CA ASP A 178 16.72 6.30 -0.26
C ASP A 178 16.17 5.97 -1.66
N PRO A 179 16.37 6.86 -2.65
CA PRO A 179 15.89 6.64 -4.01
C PRO A 179 16.43 5.36 -4.67
N SER A 180 17.58 4.86 -4.21
CA SER A 180 18.20 3.65 -4.76
C SER A 180 17.38 2.37 -4.56
N HIS A 181 16.37 2.41 -3.69
CA HIS A 181 15.44 1.29 -3.48
C HIS A 181 14.29 1.26 -4.49
N TYR A 182 14.15 2.28 -5.32
CA TYR A 182 13.00 2.47 -6.21
C TYR A 182 13.42 2.59 -7.66
N HIS A 183 12.62 2.03 -8.56
CA HIS A 183 12.78 2.22 -9.98
C HIS A 183 12.22 3.57 -10.43
N MET A 184 11.29 4.15 -9.65
CA MET A 184 10.64 5.42 -9.94
C MET A 184 10.32 6.17 -8.66
N VAL A 185 10.67 7.45 -8.60
CA VAL A 185 10.27 8.38 -7.54
C VAL A 185 9.47 9.51 -8.19
N LEU A 186 8.26 9.74 -7.70
CA LEU A 186 7.36 10.77 -8.24
C LEU A 186 7.04 11.81 -7.17
N ASP A 187 7.19 13.08 -7.53
CA ASP A 187 6.60 14.17 -6.75
C ASP A 187 5.11 14.25 -7.07
N SER A 188 4.31 13.62 -6.21
CA SER A 188 2.85 13.58 -6.33
C SER A 188 2.15 14.81 -5.76
N THR A 189 2.92 15.82 -5.34
CA THR A 189 2.40 17.13 -4.95
C THR A 189 2.42 18.13 -6.10
N GLU A 190 3.29 17.91 -7.09
CA GLU A 190 3.37 18.69 -8.32
C GLU A 190 2.63 18.00 -9.48
N LEU A 191 2.74 16.67 -9.57
CA LEU A 191 2.02 15.89 -10.56
C LEU A 191 0.61 15.56 -10.06
N SER A 192 -0.40 15.69 -10.94
CA SER A 192 -1.74 15.24 -10.59
C SER A 192 -1.76 13.73 -10.30
N PHE A 193 -2.65 13.26 -9.44
CA PHE A 193 -2.78 11.83 -9.13
C PHE A 193 -3.05 10.98 -10.39
N ASP A 194 -3.86 11.48 -11.32
CA ASP A 194 -4.11 10.81 -12.58
C ASP A 194 -2.84 10.67 -13.44
N THR A 195 -1.99 11.70 -13.45
CA THR A 195 -0.69 11.65 -14.12
C THR A 195 0.21 10.61 -13.46
N CYS A 196 0.31 10.61 -12.12
CA CYS A 196 1.08 9.60 -11.39
C CYS A 196 0.60 8.17 -11.73
N VAL A 197 -0.72 7.96 -11.72
CA VAL A 197 -1.31 6.66 -12.08
C VAL A 197 -0.94 6.25 -13.52
N LYS A 198 -1.05 7.16 -14.49
CA LYS A 198 -0.67 6.87 -15.89
C LYS A 198 0.79 6.48 -16.02
N LEU A 199 1.70 7.20 -15.36
CA LEU A 199 3.13 6.92 -15.37
C LEU A 199 3.43 5.55 -14.78
N ILE A 200 2.87 5.25 -13.60
CA ILE A 200 3.08 3.96 -12.92
C ILE A 200 2.53 2.81 -13.75
N VAL A 201 1.33 2.95 -14.32
CA VAL A 201 0.71 1.92 -15.15
C VAL A 201 1.53 1.67 -16.42
N SER A 202 2.01 2.73 -17.07
CA SER A 202 2.87 2.62 -18.25
C SER A 202 4.18 1.91 -17.94
N ALA A 203 4.86 2.31 -16.87
CA ALA A 203 6.10 1.69 -16.41
C ALA A 203 5.87 0.22 -16.01
N ALA A 204 4.79 -0.09 -15.28
CA ALA A 204 4.46 -1.45 -14.87
C ALA A 204 4.19 -2.36 -16.07
N ARG A 205 3.47 -1.89 -17.07
CA ARG A 205 3.22 -2.66 -18.29
C ARG A 205 4.51 -3.02 -19.02
N THR A 206 5.43 -2.08 -19.13
CA THR A 206 6.71 -2.30 -19.81
C THR A 206 7.64 -3.16 -18.97
N HIS A 207 7.85 -2.80 -17.70
CA HIS A 207 8.84 -3.44 -16.83
C HIS A 207 8.40 -4.83 -16.36
N CYS A 208 7.10 -4.97 -16.04
CA CYS A 208 6.55 -6.22 -15.51
C CYS A 208 5.93 -7.13 -16.57
N GLY A 209 5.95 -6.75 -17.85
CA GLY A 209 5.36 -7.55 -18.92
C GLY A 209 3.83 -7.68 -18.82
N LEU A 210 3.16 -6.69 -18.21
CA LEU A 210 1.70 -6.64 -18.10
C LEU A 210 1.12 -6.07 -19.40
N GLY A 211 0.74 -6.93 -20.33
CA GLY A 211 0.12 -6.54 -21.60
C GLY A 211 -1.15 -5.70 -21.42
N PRO A 212 -1.61 -4.98 -22.49
CA PRO A 212 -2.91 -4.32 -22.45
C PRO A 212 -4.01 -5.35 -22.17
N ARG A 213 -4.94 -5.03 -21.25
CA ARG A 213 -6.13 -5.88 -21.08
C ARG A 213 -6.87 -5.95 -22.41
N THR A 214 -6.89 -7.12 -23.05
CA THR A 214 -7.91 -7.40 -24.05
C THR A 214 -9.26 -7.33 -23.33
N ALA A 215 -10.14 -6.42 -23.77
CA ALA A 215 -11.49 -6.35 -23.25
C ALA A 215 -12.12 -7.73 -23.42
N GLY A 216 -12.36 -8.42 -22.32
CA GLY A 216 -13.08 -9.68 -22.34
C GLY A 216 -14.47 -9.46 -22.93
N PRO A 217 -15.07 -10.45 -23.61
CA PRO A 217 -16.36 -10.31 -24.25
C PRO A 217 -17.40 -9.84 -23.24
N SER A 218 -18.08 -8.73 -23.54
CA SER A 218 -19.15 -8.21 -22.73
C SER A 218 -20.25 -9.28 -22.60
N ARG A 219 -20.51 -9.72 -21.37
CA ARG A 219 -21.68 -10.59 -21.08
C ARG A 219 -22.96 -9.77 -21.21
N THR A 220 -23.29 -9.39 -22.45
CA THR A 220 -24.59 -8.80 -22.77
C THR A 220 -25.12 -9.61 -23.94
N ALA A 221 -26.04 -10.49 -23.66
CA ALA A 221 -27.14 -10.93 -24.47
C ALA A 221 -27.48 -12.43 -24.25
N ALA A 222 -28.22 -12.72 -23.19
CA ALA A 222 -29.07 -13.91 -23.17
C ALA A 222 -30.30 -13.63 -22.28
N ALA A 223 -31.17 -12.74 -22.75
CA ALA A 223 -32.52 -12.60 -22.23
C ALA A 223 -33.39 -11.98 -23.34
N LYS A 224 -33.71 -12.82 -24.37
CA LYS A 224 -34.93 -12.69 -25.18
C LYS A 224 -35.03 -13.94 -26.03
N GLY A 225 -36.07 -14.70 -25.82
CA GLY A 225 -36.49 -15.74 -26.74
C GLY A 225 -37.13 -16.95 -26.05
N GLY A 226 -38.43 -17.01 -26.04
CA GLY A 226 -39.19 -18.19 -25.79
C GLY A 226 -40.25 -18.06 -24.73
#